data_d4c73a2e4acc5dbc27a1c3623d9f8df2
#
_entry.id   d4c73a2e4acc5dbc27a1c3623d9f8df2
#
_cell.length_a   1.000
_cell.length_b   1.000
_cell.length_c   1.000
_cell.angle_alpha   90.00
_cell.angle_beta   90.00
_cell.angle_gamma   90.00
#
_symmetry.space_group_name_H-M   'P 1'
#
loop_
_entity.id
_entity.type
_entity.pdbx_description
1 polymer ?
#
loop_
_entity_poly.entity_id
_entity_poly.type
_entity_poly.pdbx_seq_one_letter_code
_entity_poly.pdbx_strand_id
1 'polypeptide(L)'
;MINQLRIYTIPPDNKDHFLDRFRDHAARIMARYDFRILSMWTDERNSQVKFVYLLAWDDAADMDAGWSKFMADTEWSDIKKRTSEEQGDFVLGIEDLILTPCAFSSALGGDQ
;
A
#
# COMPACT_ATOMS: atom_id res chain seq x y z
N MET A 1 -9.31 0.21 -16.77
CA MET A 1 -8.75 0.68 -15.48
C MET A 1 -9.22 -0.25 -14.37
N ILE A 2 -8.34 -0.58 -13.43
CA ILE A 2 -8.66 -1.37 -12.25
C ILE A 2 -8.26 -0.61 -11.00
N ASN A 3 -8.85 -0.98 -9.88
CA ASN A 3 -8.44 -0.51 -8.56
C ASN A 3 -7.88 -1.66 -7.75
N GLN A 4 -6.97 -1.34 -6.85
CA GLN A 4 -6.40 -2.31 -5.93
C GLN A 4 -6.57 -1.78 -4.52
N LEU A 5 -7.25 -2.54 -3.67
CA LEU A 5 -7.42 -2.21 -2.25
C LEU A 5 -6.49 -3.10 -1.44
N ARG A 6 -5.61 -2.48 -0.67
CA ARG A 6 -4.65 -3.19 0.18
C ARG A 6 -5.01 -2.93 1.63
N ILE A 7 -5.05 -3.98 2.42
CA ILE A 7 -5.34 -3.89 3.85
C ILE A 7 -4.24 -4.61 4.61
N TYR A 8 -3.49 -3.85 5.42
CA TYR A 8 -2.43 -4.41 6.27
C TYR A 8 -2.93 -4.46 7.71
N THR A 9 -2.71 -5.59 8.38
CA THR A 9 -2.89 -5.69 9.83
C THR A 9 -1.56 -5.37 10.48
N ILE A 10 -1.55 -4.43 11.40
CA ILE A 10 -0.34 -3.86 12.01
C ILE A 10 -0.35 -4.15 13.51
N PRO A 11 0.79 -4.58 14.11
CA PRO A 11 0.88 -4.65 15.56
C PRO A 11 0.58 -3.26 16.15
N PRO A 12 -0.34 -3.15 17.13
CA PRO A 12 -0.72 -1.82 17.66
C PRO A 12 0.47 -1.00 18.17
N ASP A 13 1.47 -1.65 18.76
CA ASP A 13 2.65 -0.97 19.28
C ASP A 13 3.50 -0.33 18.17
N ASN A 14 3.36 -0.79 16.93
CA ASN A 14 4.12 -0.29 15.79
C ASN A 14 3.29 0.59 14.85
N LYS A 15 2.11 1.00 15.26
CA LYS A 15 1.24 1.83 14.42
C LYS A 15 1.96 3.09 13.94
N ASP A 16 2.51 3.88 14.86
CA ASP A 16 3.14 5.14 14.51
C ASP A 16 4.40 4.93 13.66
N HIS A 17 5.20 3.91 13.99
CA HIS A 17 6.37 3.55 13.19
C HIS A 17 5.99 3.15 11.77
N PHE A 18 4.90 2.37 11.62
CA PHE A 18 4.41 1.98 10.30
C PHE A 18 3.96 3.21 9.50
N LEU A 19 3.14 4.07 10.10
CA LEU A 19 2.63 5.25 9.43
C LEU A 19 3.76 6.19 8.98
N ASP A 20 4.74 6.40 9.86
CA ASP A 20 5.91 7.23 9.52
C ASP A 20 6.70 6.62 8.36
N ARG A 21 6.94 5.31 8.39
CA ARG A 21 7.66 4.63 7.32
C ARG A 21 6.90 4.70 5.99
N PHE A 22 5.58 4.53 6.02
CA PHE A 22 4.78 4.60 4.80
C PHE A 22 4.78 6.03 4.24
N ARG A 23 4.50 7.01 5.09
CA ARG A 23 4.45 8.42 4.68
C ARG A 23 5.79 8.92 4.11
N ASP A 24 6.88 8.61 4.81
CA ASP A 24 8.17 9.23 4.51
C ASP A 24 8.98 8.45 3.47
N HIS A 25 8.70 7.15 3.32
CA HIS A 25 9.51 6.27 2.47
C HIS A 25 8.68 5.50 1.45
N ALA A 26 7.75 4.64 1.89
CA ALA A 26 7.04 3.74 0.97
C ALA A 26 6.30 4.50 -0.12
N ALA A 27 5.50 5.50 0.24
CA ALA A 27 4.70 6.26 -0.73
C ALA A 27 5.60 6.99 -1.75
N ARG A 28 6.70 7.56 -1.29
CA ARG A 28 7.68 8.25 -2.13
C ARG A 28 8.33 7.28 -3.13
N ILE A 29 8.72 6.11 -2.65
CA ILE A 29 9.38 5.10 -3.49
C ILE A 29 8.38 4.48 -4.46
N MET A 30 7.14 4.21 -4.02
CA MET A 30 6.07 3.74 -4.89
C MET A 30 5.85 4.70 -6.07
N ALA A 31 5.91 6.01 -5.82
CA ALA A 31 5.73 7.01 -6.87
C ALA A 31 6.79 6.91 -7.98
N ARG A 32 7.99 6.39 -7.70
CA ARG A 32 9.01 6.15 -8.74
C ARG A 32 8.55 5.17 -9.80
N TYR A 33 7.62 4.29 -9.44
CA TYR A 33 7.15 3.19 -10.28
C TYR A 33 5.70 3.37 -10.70
N ASP A 34 5.26 4.63 -10.75
CA ASP A 34 3.95 5.03 -11.25
C ASP A 34 2.77 4.55 -10.42
N PHE A 35 2.99 4.26 -9.14
CA PHE A 35 1.87 3.98 -8.24
C PHE A 35 1.02 5.23 -8.06
N ARG A 36 -0.29 5.08 -8.23
CA ARG A 36 -1.26 6.15 -7.96
C ARG A 36 -2.05 5.77 -6.72
N ILE A 37 -1.70 6.35 -5.59
CA ILE A 37 -2.40 6.14 -4.33
C ILE A 37 -3.52 7.17 -4.25
N LEU A 38 -4.76 6.70 -4.23
CA LEU A 38 -5.92 7.59 -4.25
C LEU A 38 -6.28 8.07 -2.85
N SER A 39 -6.23 7.19 -1.86
CA SER A 39 -6.56 7.52 -0.47
C SER A 39 -5.98 6.47 0.46
N MET A 40 -5.82 6.85 1.72
CA MET A 40 -5.27 6.01 2.78
C MET A 40 -6.07 6.22 4.05
N TRP A 41 -6.30 5.13 4.80
CA TRP A 41 -7.08 5.17 6.04
C TRP A 41 -6.49 4.24 7.08
N THR A 42 -6.83 4.47 8.34
CA THR A 42 -6.66 3.47 9.41
C THR A 42 -8.02 3.03 9.92
N ASP A 43 -8.12 1.75 10.33
CA ASP A 43 -9.27 1.21 11.03
C ASP A 43 -8.76 0.56 12.31
N GLU A 44 -9.22 1.06 13.45
CA GLU A 44 -8.72 0.64 14.76
C GLU A 44 -9.79 -0.05 15.61
N ARG A 45 -10.84 -0.58 14.99
CA ARG A 45 -11.89 -1.28 15.71
C ARG A 45 -11.40 -2.65 16.19
N ASN A 46 -12.02 -3.15 17.26
CA ASN A 46 -11.81 -4.50 17.79
C ASN A 46 -10.36 -4.75 18.23
N SER A 47 -9.71 -3.74 18.77
CA SER A 47 -8.32 -3.81 19.26
C SER A 47 -7.30 -4.21 18.20
N GLN A 48 -7.66 -4.08 16.93
CA GLN A 48 -6.75 -4.28 15.80
C GLN A 48 -6.47 -2.93 15.14
N VAL A 49 -5.29 -2.82 14.55
CA VAL A 49 -4.94 -1.67 13.73
C VAL A 49 -4.80 -2.16 12.29
N LYS A 50 -5.58 -1.57 11.40
CA LYS A 50 -5.48 -1.84 9.96
C LYS A 50 -5.15 -0.58 9.23
N PHE A 51 -4.25 -0.69 8.26
CA PHE A 51 -3.94 0.39 7.32
C PHE A 51 -4.50 0.00 5.96
N VAL A 52 -5.35 0.85 5.41
CA VAL A 52 -6.06 0.59 4.16
C VAL A 52 -5.68 1.65 3.15
N TYR A 53 -5.30 1.24 1.94
CA TYR A 53 -5.07 2.22 0.87
C TYR A 53 -5.56 1.69 -0.47
N LEU A 54 -5.97 2.64 -1.30
CA LEU A 54 -6.59 2.38 -2.59
C LEU A 54 -5.67 2.88 -3.70
N LEU A 55 -5.38 2.00 -4.65
CA LEU A 55 -4.54 2.28 -5.81
C LEU A 55 -5.38 2.24 -7.10
N ALA A 56 -4.94 2.99 -8.10
CA ALA A 56 -5.49 2.88 -9.46
C ALA A 56 -4.39 2.45 -10.41
N TRP A 57 -4.72 1.54 -11.33
CA TRP A 57 -3.83 1.05 -12.38
C TRP A 57 -4.55 1.08 -13.72
N ASP A 58 -3.83 1.30 -14.80
CA ASP A 58 -4.44 1.25 -16.14
C ASP A 58 -4.92 -0.15 -16.46
N ASP A 59 -4.13 -1.17 -16.10
CA ASP A 59 -4.48 -2.57 -16.28
C ASP A 59 -3.68 -3.46 -15.32
N ALA A 60 -3.94 -4.76 -15.37
CA ALA A 60 -3.25 -5.73 -14.51
C ALA A 60 -1.77 -5.86 -14.83
N ALA A 61 -1.37 -5.69 -16.08
CA ALA A 61 0.04 -5.77 -16.47
C ALA A 61 0.84 -4.62 -15.86
N ASP A 62 0.28 -3.42 -15.86
CA ASP A 62 0.91 -2.26 -15.21
C ASP A 62 1.00 -2.44 -13.71
N MET A 63 -0.04 -3.00 -13.09
CA MET A 63 -0.04 -3.31 -11.67
C MET A 63 1.09 -4.28 -11.32
N ASP A 64 1.18 -5.39 -12.04
CA ASP A 64 2.22 -6.40 -11.79
C ASP A 64 3.62 -5.84 -11.99
N ALA A 65 3.82 -5.04 -13.04
CA ALA A 65 5.10 -4.41 -13.32
C ALA A 65 5.49 -3.42 -12.21
N GLY A 66 4.56 -2.60 -11.76
CA GLY A 66 4.80 -1.63 -10.69
C GLY A 66 5.21 -2.32 -9.39
N TRP A 67 4.48 -3.34 -8.97
CA TRP A 67 4.81 -4.10 -7.77
C TRP A 67 6.16 -4.81 -7.88
N SER A 68 6.47 -5.42 -9.03
CA SER A 68 7.77 -6.07 -9.23
C SER A 68 8.92 -5.10 -9.07
N LYS A 69 8.79 -3.91 -9.65
CA LYS A 69 9.83 -2.87 -9.55
C LYS A 69 9.98 -2.35 -8.13
N PHE A 70 8.86 -2.11 -7.45
CA PHE A 70 8.87 -1.63 -6.07
C PHE A 70 9.52 -2.64 -5.14
N MET A 71 9.16 -3.91 -5.26
CA MET A 71 9.72 -4.98 -4.41
C MET A 71 11.21 -5.23 -4.70
N ALA A 72 11.70 -4.88 -5.88
CA ALA A 72 13.11 -4.97 -6.23
C ALA A 72 13.91 -3.71 -5.88
N ASP A 73 13.25 -2.66 -5.42
CA ASP A 73 13.92 -1.40 -5.07
C ASP A 73 14.82 -1.60 -3.86
N THR A 74 16.11 -1.27 -4.01
CA THR A 74 17.10 -1.53 -2.96
C THR A 74 16.95 -0.57 -1.79
N GLU A 75 16.57 0.67 -2.04
CA GLU A 75 16.31 1.62 -0.95
C GLU A 75 15.16 1.14 -0.06
N TRP A 76 14.07 0.69 -0.66
CA TRP A 76 12.93 0.18 0.09
C TRP A 76 13.29 -1.09 0.87
N SER A 77 14.01 -2.01 0.23
CA SER A 77 14.47 -3.24 0.85
C SER A 77 15.34 -2.94 2.08
N ASP A 78 16.27 -1.99 1.97
CA ASP A 78 17.15 -1.59 3.08
C ASP A 78 16.35 -0.93 4.21
N ILE A 79 15.38 -0.08 3.89
CA ILE A 79 14.51 0.57 4.89
C ILE A 79 13.70 -0.49 5.65
N LYS A 80 13.09 -1.44 4.94
CA LYS A 80 12.33 -2.52 5.58
C LYS A 80 13.19 -3.32 6.55
N LYS A 81 14.38 -3.69 6.11
CA LYS A 81 15.30 -4.48 6.91
C LYS A 81 15.72 -3.72 8.18
N ARG A 82 16.13 -2.48 8.03
CA ARG A 82 16.58 -1.65 9.15
C ARG A 82 15.45 -1.42 10.16
N THR A 83 14.27 -1.05 9.69
CA THR A 83 13.13 -0.79 10.57
C THR A 83 12.64 -2.04 11.28
N SER A 84 12.67 -3.20 10.61
CA SER A 84 12.34 -4.49 11.22
C SER A 84 13.33 -4.87 12.32
N GLU A 85 14.62 -4.63 12.10
CA GLU A 85 15.66 -4.91 13.09
C GLU A 85 15.52 -4.02 14.33
N GLU A 86 15.12 -2.76 14.13
CA GLU A 86 14.99 -1.79 15.22
C GLU A 86 13.67 -1.92 15.98
N GLN A 87 12.56 -2.18 15.29
CA GLN A 87 11.21 -2.07 15.83
C GLN A 87 10.41 -3.37 15.82
N GLY A 88 10.93 -4.43 15.20
CA GLY A 88 10.19 -5.67 15.03
C GLY A 88 9.22 -5.63 13.84
N ASP A 89 8.24 -6.51 13.86
CA ASP A 89 7.31 -6.67 12.74
C ASP A 89 6.38 -5.46 12.60
N PHE A 90 6.22 -5.00 11.36
CA PHE A 90 5.29 -3.90 11.04
C PHE A 90 3.99 -4.42 10.43
N VAL A 91 3.99 -5.60 9.82
CA VAL A 91 2.82 -6.14 9.13
C VAL A 91 2.62 -7.58 9.55
N LEU A 92 1.45 -7.87 10.13
CA LEU A 92 1.06 -9.22 10.56
C LEU A 92 0.29 -9.97 9.49
N GLY A 93 -0.36 -9.26 8.58
CA GLY A 93 -1.14 -9.86 7.51
C GLY A 93 -1.47 -8.84 6.45
N ILE A 94 -1.76 -9.33 5.24
CA ILE A 94 -2.09 -8.49 4.09
C ILE A 94 -3.32 -9.08 3.41
N GLU A 95 -4.32 -8.24 3.15
CA GLU A 95 -5.41 -8.54 2.23
C GLU A 95 -5.22 -7.69 0.98
N ASP A 96 -5.52 -8.26 -0.18
CA ASP A 96 -5.28 -7.63 -1.47
C ASP A 96 -6.48 -7.92 -2.38
N LEU A 97 -7.24 -6.88 -2.72
CA LEU A 97 -8.41 -7.00 -3.57
C LEU A 97 -8.16 -6.27 -4.89
N ILE A 98 -8.35 -6.99 -5.98
CA ILE A 98 -8.27 -6.41 -7.32
C ILE A 98 -9.70 -6.15 -7.77
N LEU A 99 -10.02 -4.88 -8.02
CA LEU A 99 -11.39 -4.42 -8.21
C LEU A 99 -11.58 -3.88 -9.62
N THR A 100 -12.61 -4.40 -10.29
CA THR A 100 -13.01 -3.89 -11.60
C THR A 100 -14.25 -3.03 -11.40
N PRO A 101 -14.23 -1.74 -11.78
CA PRO A 101 -15.40 -0.89 -11.61
C PRO A 101 -16.59 -1.43 -12.39
N CYS A 102 -17.77 -1.40 -11.76
CA CYS A 102 -19.01 -1.73 -12.46
C CYS A 102 -19.33 -0.66 -13.52
N ALA A 103 -20.00 -1.06 -14.58
CA ALA A 103 -20.34 -0.14 -15.68
C ALA A 103 -21.14 1.08 -15.20
N PHE A 104 -21.91 0.93 -14.13
CA PHE A 104 -22.76 1.99 -13.58
C PHE A 104 -22.09 2.75 -12.43
N SER A 105 -20.82 2.47 -12.14
CA SER A 105 -20.07 3.14 -11.06
C SER A 105 -19.25 4.30 -11.62
N SER A 106 -19.03 5.32 -10.78
CA SER A 106 -18.07 6.37 -11.10
C SER A 106 -16.66 5.79 -11.07
N ALA A 107 -15.81 6.23 -12.01
CA ALA A 107 -14.41 5.83 -12.04
C ALA A 107 -13.62 6.61 -10.99
N LEU A 108 -12.65 5.92 -10.37
CA LEU A 108 -11.73 6.53 -9.39
C LEU A 108 -10.30 6.40 -9.89
N GLY A 109 -9.62 7.55 -10.03
CA GLY A 109 -8.20 7.57 -10.36
C GLY A 109 -7.86 7.24 -11.79
N GLY A 110 -8.88 7.15 -12.66
CA GLY A 110 -8.68 7.04 -14.09
C GLY A 110 -8.72 8.41 -14.76
N ASP A 111 -8.45 8.44 -16.04
CA ASP A 111 -8.61 9.66 -16.84
C ASP A 111 -10.10 9.91 -17.02
N GLN A 112 -10.49 11.12 -16.81
CA GLN A 112 -11.87 11.56 -16.94
C GLN A 112 -12.08 12.41 -18.17
#